data_ca5c13c282f83e45c62dde262fb7fbcd
#
_entry.id   ca5c13c282f83e45c62dde262fb7fbcd
#
_cell.length_a   1.000
_cell.length_b   1.000
_cell.length_c   1.000
_cell.angle_alpha   90.00
_cell.angle_beta   90.00
_cell.angle_gamma   90.00
#
_symmetry.space_group_name_H-M   'P 1'
#
loop_
_entity.id
_entity.type
_entity.pdbx_description
1 polymer ?
#
loop_
_entity_poly.entity_id
_entity_poly.type
_entity_poly.pdbx_seq_one_letter_code
_entity_poly.pdbx_strand_id
1 'polypeptide(L)'
;MKHHLIGFLLVSSLSLIAQQGPRVNANRLNQNLDALSGYGRNALGQPNRVAFSDGDLEGRAFVIGLMEEAGLKTTVDAAGNIIGRKPGSQDLKPIGIGSHIDMVPHGGNYDGCVGSMAAIEVAQTLHDQGIVTRHPLEVIIFSNEEGGVMGSRALAGALKPEALGVVNSTGYSMGEGIQRLGGDTTRLAEVVRPKGSMAAFVELHIEQGGILDRENQDIGVVEGIVGLRWWDVTVNGMANHAGTTPMDMRQDALLAAARFVKAVNEEALKINGKQVATVGRIRANPGAPNVIPGKVVLSLEIRDLSDATIDTLYENIQKRAETIAADSGTTFEFTPLDTTGKPALTAEWIQAEIRRAAEGLALSHRQMQSGAGHDAQDMALICPVGMIFIPSKGGISHSPDEYSSPEDIANGADVLLSTLLQLDRKLTD
;
A
#
# COMPACT_ATOMS: atom_id res chain seq x y z
N MET A 1 -11.84 81.52 20.74
CA MET A 1 -11.31 80.70 19.65
C MET A 1 -10.65 79.49 20.28
N LYS A 2 -11.31 78.32 20.15
CA LYS A 2 -10.80 77.02 20.65
C LYS A 2 -10.38 76.22 19.48
N HIS A 3 -9.08 75.93 19.33
CA HIS A 3 -8.58 75.01 18.27
C HIS A 3 -8.63 73.57 18.79
N HIS A 4 -9.39 72.72 18.09
CA HIS A 4 -9.41 71.28 18.30
C HIS A 4 -8.34 70.68 17.38
N LEU A 5 -7.34 70.05 17.99
CA LEU A 5 -6.34 69.23 17.31
C LEU A 5 -6.90 67.80 17.20
N ILE A 6 -7.21 67.32 15.99
CA ILE A 6 -7.59 65.96 15.71
C ILE A 6 -6.30 65.20 15.39
N GLY A 7 -5.90 64.35 16.34
CA GLY A 7 -4.80 63.42 16.15
C GLY A 7 -5.26 62.20 15.31
N PHE A 8 -4.71 62.02 14.13
CA PHE A 8 -4.87 60.80 13.33
C PHE A 8 -3.93 59.70 13.88
N LEU A 9 -4.53 58.66 14.53
CA LEU A 9 -3.81 57.41 14.82
C LEU A 9 -3.71 56.61 13.55
N LEU A 10 -2.51 56.50 12.95
CA LEU A 10 -2.21 55.52 11.96
C LEU A 10 -2.02 54.15 12.67
N VAL A 11 -3.03 53.29 12.57
CA VAL A 11 -2.91 51.87 12.94
C VAL A 11 -2.21 51.17 11.76
N SER A 12 -0.91 50.96 11.88
CA SER A 12 -0.17 50.11 10.97
C SER A 12 -0.54 48.65 11.26
N SER A 13 -1.41 48.08 10.45
CA SER A 13 -1.65 46.64 10.38
C SER A 13 -0.37 45.95 9.82
N LEU A 14 0.49 45.49 10.73
CA LEU A 14 1.50 44.48 10.38
C LEU A 14 0.73 43.19 10.04
N SER A 15 0.55 42.94 8.75
CA SER A 15 0.18 41.61 8.29
C SER A 15 1.34 40.70 8.65
N LEU A 16 1.17 39.82 9.65
CA LEU A 16 2.03 38.64 9.81
C LEU A 16 1.82 37.80 8.59
N ILE A 17 2.70 37.94 7.59
CA ILE A 17 2.88 36.92 6.58
C ILE A 17 3.46 35.73 7.35
N ALA A 18 2.61 34.78 7.73
CA ALA A 18 3.07 33.49 8.20
C ALA A 18 4.01 32.96 7.11
N GLN A 19 5.30 32.82 7.43
CA GLN A 19 6.28 32.29 6.49
C GLN A 19 5.84 30.88 6.17
N GLN A 20 5.21 30.69 5.01
CA GLN A 20 4.81 29.35 4.53
C GLN A 20 6.09 28.51 4.50
N GLY A 21 6.04 27.33 5.11
CA GLY A 21 7.15 26.37 5.06
C GLY A 21 7.54 26.00 3.63
N PRO A 22 8.63 25.26 3.44
CA PRO A 22 9.07 24.85 2.12
C PRO A 22 7.97 24.02 1.43
N ARG A 23 7.88 24.19 0.12
CA ARG A 23 6.96 23.45 -0.77
C ARG A 23 7.76 22.70 -1.81
N VAL A 24 7.25 21.54 -2.25
CA VAL A 24 7.82 20.79 -3.35
C VAL A 24 7.66 21.54 -4.67
N ASN A 25 8.51 21.22 -5.66
CA ASN A 25 8.31 21.70 -7.03
C ASN A 25 7.31 20.77 -7.75
N ALA A 26 6.02 21.13 -7.72
CA ALA A 26 4.93 20.35 -8.30
C ALA A 26 5.15 20.04 -9.80
N ASN A 27 5.72 20.98 -10.56
CA ASN A 27 5.98 20.77 -11.99
C ASN A 27 7.05 19.70 -12.20
N ARG A 28 8.17 19.78 -11.48
CA ARG A 28 9.25 18.80 -11.56
C ARG A 28 8.78 17.42 -11.14
N LEU A 29 8.04 17.32 -10.01
CA LEU A 29 7.47 16.07 -9.54
C LEU A 29 6.61 15.39 -10.61
N ASN A 30 5.65 16.12 -11.18
CA ASN A 30 4.76 15.57 -12.20
C ASN A 30 5.49 15.25 -13.52
N GLN A 31 6.46 16.04 -13.94
CA GLN A 31 7.29 15.76 -15.11
C GLN A 31 8.13 14.48 -14.91
N ASN A 32 8.72 14.31 -13.75
CA ASN A 32 9.52 13.12 -13.44
C ASN A 32 8.64 11.86 -13.31
N LEU A 33 7.43 11.97 -12.76
CA LEU A 33 6.46 10.87 -12.72
C LEU A 33 6.02 10.46 -14.14
N ASP A 34 5.74 11.44 -15.01
CA ASP A 34 5.42 11.21 -16.41
C ASP A 34 6.61 10.55 -17.15
N ALA A 35 7.84 11.03 -16.94
CA ALA A 35 9.04 10.41 -17.50
C ALA A 35 9.21 8.95 -17.03
N LEU A 36 9.01 8.67 -15.74
CA LEU A 36 9.04 7.30 -15.19
C LEU A 36 7.99 6.42 -15.87
N SER A 37 6.80 6.95 -16.20
CA SER A 37 5.75 6.23 -16.89
C SER A 37 6.14 5.73 -18.29
N GLY A 38 7.20 6.30 -18.89
CA GLY A 38 7.75 5.89 -20.18
C GLY A 38 8.46 4.53 -20.15
N TYR A 39 8.95 4.10 -18.99
CA TYR A 39 9.65 2.83 -18.84
C TYR A 39 8.70 1.66 -18.59
N GLY A 40 8.99 0.49 -19.16
CA GLY A 40 8.23 -0.72 -18.93
C GLY A 40 6.82 -0.68 -19.53
N ARG A 41 6.71 -0.32 -20.82
CA ARG A 41 5.44 -0.42 -21.54
C ARG A 41 5.37 -1.71 -22.34
N ASN A 42 4.18 -2.32 -22.40
CA ASN A 42 3.93 -3.47 -23.25
C ASN A 42 3.81 -3.07 -24.74
N ALA A 43 3.64 -4.06 -25.61
CA ALA A 43 3.51 -3.84 -27.07
C ALA A 43 2.29 -2.98 -27.49
N LEU A 44 1.31 -2.80 -26.59
CA LEU A 44 0.14 -1.94 -26.77
C LEU A 44 0.37 -0.52 -26.19
N GLY A 45 1.56 -0.23 -25.65
CA GLY A 45 1.88 1.03 -25.02
C GLY A 45 1.30 1.21 -23.62
N GLN A 46 0.74 0.16 -23.01
CA GLN A 46 0.18 0.20 -21.66
C GLN A 46 1.25 -0.01 -20.60
N PRO A 47 1.08 0.55 -19.38
CA PRO A 47 2.00 0.35 -18.27
C PRO A 47 2.19 -1.14 -17.93
N ASN A 48 3.44 -1.57 -17.79
CA ASN A 48 3.79 -2.97 -17.53
C ASN A 48 5.21 -3.11 -16.95
N ARG A 49 5.62 -2.19 -16.06
CA ARG A 49 6.93 -2.23 -15.39
C ARG A 49 6.92 -3.26 -14.26
N VAL A 50 6.67 -4.52 -14.63
CA VAL A 50 6.68 -5.62 -13.68
C VAL A 50 8.08 -5.79 -13.11
N ALA A 51 8.17 -6.03 -11.81
CA ALA A 51 9.45 -6.29 -11.13
C ALA A 51 10.31 -7.31 -11.89
N PHE A 52 11.60 -7.03 -11.98
CA PHE A 52 12.62 -7.82 -12.66
C PHE A 52 12.60 -7.74 -14.20
N SER A 53 11.65 -7.03 -14.82
CA SER A 53 11.65 -6.80 -16.27
C SER A 53 12.77 -5.83 -16.70
N ASP A 54 13.06 -5.75 -18.00
CA ASP A 54 14.00 -4.73 -18.53
C ASP A 54 13.49 -3.33 -18.23
N GLY A 55 12.17 -3.10 -18.35
CA GLY A 55 11.57 -1.81 -18.01
C GLY A 55 11.70 -1.44 -16.52
N ASP A 56 11.70 -2.42 -15.62
CA ASP A 56 12.00 -2.18 -14.20
C ASP A 56 13.46 -1.76 -14.03
N LEU A 57 14.41 -2.43 -14.66
CA LEU A 57 15.84 -2.06 -14.61
C LEU A 57 16.07 -0.63 -15.15
N GLU A 58 15.44 -0.27 -16.26
CA GLU A 58 15.53 1.06 -16.84
C GLU A 58 14.90 2.13 -15.92
N GLY A 59 13.70 1.87 -15.38
CA GLY A 59 13.05 2.75 -14.40
C GLY A 59 13.87 2.93 -13.12
N ARG A 60 14.50 1.87 -12.63
CA ARG A 60 15.41 1.90 -11.48
C ARG A 60 16.65 2.76 -11.75
N ALA A 61 17.26 2.62 -12.93
CA ALA A 61 18.38 3.46 -13.32
C ALA A 61 17.98 4.94 -13.40
N PHE A 62 16.80 5.24 -13.91
CA PHE A 62 16.25 6.61 -13.96
C PHE A 62 16.07 7.20 -12.53
N VAL A 63 15.44 6.46 -11.61
CA VAL A 63 15.24 6.98 -10.24
C VAL A 63 16.53 7.10 -9.46
N ILE A 64 17.53 6.24 -9.68
CA ILE A 64 18.87 6.38 -9.09
C ILE A 64 19.49 7.72 -9.52
N GLY A 65 19.41 8.07 -10.81
CA GLY A 65 19.91 9.35 -11.32
C GLY A 65 19.23 10.54 -10.61
N LEU A 66 17.91 10.52 -10.47
CA LEU A 66 17.18 11.58 -9.75
C LEU A 66 17.56 11.66 -8.27
N MET A 67 17.77 10.52 -7.61
CA MET A 67 18.20 10.48 -6.21
C MET A 67 19.60 11.08 -6.03
N GLU A 68 20.52 10.82 -6.98
CA GLU A 68 21.87 11.39 -6.97
C GLU A 68 21.84 12.90 -7.22
N GLU A 69 21.00 13.39 -8.15
CA GLU A 69 20.76 14.82 -8.38
C GLU A 69 20.20 15.51 -7.13
N ALA A 70 19.35 14.81 -6.35
CA ALA A 70 18.84 15.29 -5.06
C ALA A 70 19.89 15.30 -3.93
N GLY A 71 21.15 14.94 -4.24
CA GLY A 71 22.27 14.91 -3.30
C GLY A 71 22.25 13.73 -2.33
N LEU A 72 21.54 12.65 -2.68
CA LEU A 72 21.53 11.40 -1.93
C LEU A 72 22.71 10.52 -2.36
N LYS A 73 23.34 9.85 -1.40
CA LYS A 73 24.26 8.76 -1.68
C LYS A 73 23.47 7.48 -1.86
N THR A 74 23.38 6.99 -3.09
CA THR A 74 22.58 5.81 -3.46
C THR A 74 23.36 4.53 -3.34
N THR A 75 22.67 3.47 -2.93
CA THR A 75 23.16 2.09 -2.89
C THR A 75 22.04 1.13 -3.22
N VAL A 76 22.36 -0.01 -3.85
CA VAL A 76 21.45 -1.14 -3.98
C VAL A 76 21.83 -2.16 -2.93
N ASP A 77 20.88 -2.56 -2.09
CA ASP A 77 21.12 -3.56 -1.05
C ASP A 77 21.06 -5.01 -1.60
N ALA A 78 21.36 -5.98 -0.75
CA ALA A 78 21.36 -7.37 -1.18
C ALA A 78 19.96 -7.93 -1.54
N ALA A 79 18.87 -7.27 -1.17
CA ALA A 79 17.51 -7.61 -1.59
C ALA A 79 17.07 -6.84 -2.85
N GLY A 80 17.94 -5.97 -3.38
CA GLY A 80 17.63 -5.15 -4.54
C GLY A 80 16.92 -3.84 -4.23
N ASN A 81 16.70 -3.44 -2.97
CA ASN A 81 16.17 -2.12 -2.65
C ASN A 81 17.17 -1.03 -3.02
N ILE A 82 16.68 0.11 -3.53
CA ILE A 82 17.50 1.30 -3.75
C ILE A 82 17.36 2.17 -2.51
N ILE A 83 18.48 2.46 -1.86
CA ILE A 83 18.52 3.28 -0.64
C ILE A 83 19.38 4.50 -0.92
N GLY A 84 18.79 5.69 -0.91
CA GLY A 84 19.47 6.97 -0.98
C GLY A 84 19.56 7.61 0.40
N ARG A 85 20.77 7.94 0.86
CA ARG A 85 20.99 8.52 2.18
C ARG A 85 21.60 9.90 2.10
N LYS A 86 21.05 10.83 2.90
CA LYS A 86 21.59 12.15 3.15
C LYS A 86 21.91 12.26 4.65
N PRO A 87 23.13 12.65 5.04
CA PRO A 87 23.48 12.78 6.45
C PRO A 87 22.66 13.90 7.10
N GLY A 88 22.30 13.72 8.37
CA GLY A 88 21.75 14.77 9.23
C GLY A 88 22.86 15.63 9.84
N SER A 89 22.45 16.69 10.53
CA SER A 89 23.38 17.53 11.30
C SER A 89 23.74 16.92 12.65
N GLN A 90 23.07 15.85 13.08
CA GLN A 90 23.28 15.13 14.33
C GLN A 90 23.41 13.63 14.05
N ASP A 91 24.07 12.90 14.96
CA ASP A 91 24.17 11.44 14.90
C ASP A 91 22.93 10.81 15.55
N LEU A 92 21.84 10.84 14.80
CA LEU A 92 20.53 10.31 15.19
C LEU A 92 20.12 9.17 14.27
N LYS A 93 19.10 8.41 14.65
CA LYS A 93 18.50 7.38 13.79
C LYS A 93 17.86 8.03 12.56
N PRO A 94 17.94 7.41 11.37
CA PRO A 94 17.37 7.99 10.17
C PRO A 94 15.83 8.05 10.23
N ILE A 95 15.27 9.06 9.57
CA ILE A 95 13.86 9.09 9.17
C ILE A 95 13.80 8.62 7.71
N GLY A 96 12.97 7.60 7.45
CA GLY A 96 12.76 7.04 6.12
C GLY A 96 11.50 7.58 5.47
N ILE A 97 11.55 7.77 4.15
CA ILE A 97 10.40 7.99 3.27
C ILE A 97 10.60 7.18 2.00
N GLY A 98 9.54 6.75 1.35
CA GLY A 98 9.65 5.99 0.10
C GLY A 98 8.43 5.15 -0.19
N SER A 99 8.51 4.36 -1.24
CA SER A 99 7.54 3.38 -1.73
C SER A 99 8.23 2.52 -2.79
N HIS A 100 7.48 1.97 -3.77
CA HIS A 100 8.00 1.15 -4.86
C HIS A 100 7.81 1.82 -6.23
N ILE A 101 8.36 1.22 -7.29
CA ILE A 101 8.15 1.66 -8.67
C ILE A 101 7.73 0.50 -9.60
N ASP A 102 7.80 -0.74 -9.17
CA ASP A 102 7.26 -1.87 -9.92
C ASP A 102 5.74 -1.83 -9.97
N MET A 103 5.14 -2.54 -10.91
CA MET A 103 3.72 -2.55 -11.23
C MET A 103 3.23 -3.97 -11.41
N VAL A 104 1.93 -4.21 -11.19
CA VAL A 104 1.26 -5.40 -11.71
C VAL A 104 1.25 -5.40 -13.25
N PRO A 105 1.12 -6.57 -13.91
CA PRO A 105 0.89 -6.63 -15.35
C PRO A 105 -0.34 -5.79 -15.74
N HIS A 106 -0.20 -4.93 -16.75
CA HIS A 106 -1.24 -4.00 -17.18
C HIS A 106 -1.73 -3.05 -16.05
N GLY A 107 -0.82 -2.67 -15.15
CA GLY A 107 -1.11 -1.79 -14.02
C GLY A 107 -1.29 -0.33 -14.39
N GLY A 108 -1.18 0.54 -13.39
CA GLY A 108 -1.23 2.00 -13.51
C GLY A 108 0.15 2.65 -13.46
N ASN A 109 0.18 3.98 -13.57
CA ASN A 109 1.42 4.75 -13.50
C ASN A 109 1.64 5.43 -12.15
N TYR A 110 0.71 5.28 -11.21
CA TYR A 110 0.66 6.06 -9.97
C TYR A 110 0.90 5.22 -8.73
N ASP A 111 0.42 3.98 -8.73
CA ASP A 111 0.58 2.98 -7.67
C ASP A 111 2.06 2.81 -7.31
N GLY A 112 2.43 3.05 -6.04
CA GLY A 112 3.80 3.10 -5.53
C GLY A 112 4.66 4.23 -6.12
N CYS A 113 4.53 4.46 -7.43
CA CYS A 113 5.33 5.44 -8.18
C CYS A 113 5.16 6.86 -7.63
N VAL A 114 3.96 7.26 -7.23
CA VAL A 114 3.70 8.57 -6.61
C VAL A 114 4.50 8.74 -5.33
N GLY A 115 4.48 7.74 -4.44
CA GLY A 115 5.21 7.79 -3.18
C GLY A 115 6.73 7.85 -3.38
N SER A 116 7.24 7.04 -4.31
CA SER A 116 8.65 7.01 -4.67
C SER A 116 9.13 8.34 -5.25
N MET A 117 8.39 8.89 -6.22
CA MET A 117 8.75 10.15 -6.86
C MET A 117 8.58 11.35 -5.92
N ALA A 118 7.56 11.34 -5.05
CA ALA A 118 7.38 12.37 -4.03
C ALA A 118 8.51 12.34 -2.99
N ALA A 119 8.96 11.14 -2.57
CA ALA A 119 10.09 11.02 -1.65
C ALA A 119 11.40 11.59 -2.25
N ILE A 120 11.64 11.34 -3.53
CA ILE A 120 12.79 11.91 -4.26
C ILE A 120 12.64 13.43 -4.38
N GLU A 121 11.45 13.94 -4.72
CA GLU A 121 11.18 15.37 -4.83
C GLU A 121 11.32 16.09 -3.47
N VAL A 122 10.91 15.46 -2.37
CA VAL A 122 11.15 15.98 -1.01
C VAL A 122 12.66 16.13 -0.76
N ALA A 123 13.46 15.11 -1.08
CA ALA A 123 14.92 15.16 -0.93
C ALA A 123 15.53 16.26 -1.83
N GLN A 124 15.06 16.39 -3.07
CA GLN A 124 15.49 17.42 -4.01
C GLN A 124 15.14 18.83 -3.50
N THR A 125 13.92 19.02 -2.99
CA THR A 125 13.50 20.30 -2.39
C THR A 125 14.38 20.71 -1.22
N LEU A 126 14.70 19.76 -0.32
CA LEU A 126 15.63 20.00 0.79
C LEU A 126 17.04 20.34 0.28
N HIS A 127 17.47 19.71 -0.81
CA HIS A 127 18.77 19.99 -1.43
C HIS A 127 18.81 21.39 -2.03
N ASP A 128 17.83 21.75 -2.85
CA ASP A 128 17.73 23.03 -3.54
C ASP A 128 17.67 24.23 -2.57
N GLN A 129 16.99 24.04 -1.44
CA GLN A 129 16.83 25.08 -0.43
C GLN A 129 17.93 25.08 0.65
N GLY A 130 18.90 24.16 0.55
CA GLY A 130 20.00 24.05 1.51
C GLY A 130 19.52 23.65 2.92
N ILE A 131 18.37 22.98 3.04
CA ILE A 131 17.82 22.53 4.32
C ILE A 131 18.54 21.23 4.73
N VAL A 132 19.15 21.27 5.91
CA VAL A 132 19.78 20.10 6.54
C VAL A 132 18.94 19.68 7.74
N THR A 133 18.41 18.47 7.69
CA THR A 133 17.66 17.86 8.80
C THR A 133 18.58 17.52 9.98
N ARG A 134 18.02 17.38 11.17
CA ARG A 134 18.77 16.87 12.34
C ARG A 134 19.07 15.39 12.18
N HIS A 135 18.04 14.62 11.82
CA HIS A 135 18.14 13.20 11.52
C HIS A 135 18.69 12.97 10.11
N PRO A 136 19.47 11.89 9.87
CA PRO A 136 19.72 11.44 8.52
C PRO A 136 18.40 11.16 7.80
N LEU A 137 18.30 11.52 6.51
CA LEU A 137 17.19 11.16 5.64
C LEU A 137 17.54 9.91 4.83
N GLU A 138 16.64 8.94 4.79
CA GLU A 138 16.71 7.81 3.86
C GLU A 138 15.50 7.82 2.93
N VAL A 139 15.75 7.85 1.62
CA VAL A 139 14.74 7.58 0.59
C VAL A 139 14.91 6.12 0.18
N ILE A 140 13.86 5.32 0.32
CA ILE A 140 13.89 3.88 0.05
C ILE A 140 12.92 3.56 -1.09
N ILE A 141 13.44 3.00 -2.18
CA ILE A 141 12.63 2.45 -3.27
C ILE A 141 12.68 0.92 -3.13
N PHE A 142 11.58 0.37 -2.67
CA PHE A 142 11.49 -1.06 -2.40
C PHE A 142 11.44 -1.87 -3.69
N SER A 143 11.95 -3.09 -3.65
CA SER A 143 12.01 -4.01 -4.77
C SER A 143 10.85 -5.00 -4.74
N ASN A 144 10.18 -5.19 -5.90
CA ASN A 144 9.15 -6.21 -6.08
C ASN A 144 8.06 -6.17 -4.99
N GLU A 145 7.47 -4.99 -4.78
CA GLU A 145 6.37 -4.82 -3.82
C GLU A 145 5.14 -5.57 -4.30
N GLU A 146 4.75 -5.40 -5.55
CA GLU A 146 3.60 -6.04 -6.19
C GLU A 146 3.70 -7.57 -6.28
N GLY A 147 4.91 -8.11 -6.16
CA GLY A 147 5.19 -9.54 -6.06
C GLY A 147 5.19 -10.08 -4.62
N GLY A 148 4.68 -9.31 -3.65
CA GLY A 148 4.52 -9.71 -2.25
C GLY A 148 5.44 -9.00 -1.27
N VAL A 149 5.63 -7.68 -1.46
CA VAL A 149 6.38 -6.76 -0.58
C VAL A 149 7.81 -7.25 -0.27
N MET A 150 8.47 -7.82 -1.30
CA MET A 150 9.74 -8.53 -1.15
C MET A 150 10.81 -7.68 -0.46
N GLY A 151 10.97 -6.44 -0.94
CA GLY A 151 12.02 -5.54 -0.49
C GLY A 151 11.90 -5.17 0.99
N SER A 152 10.74 -4.73 1.40
CA SER A 152 10.46 -4.37 2.80
C SER A 152 10.48 -5.58 3.73
N ARG A 153 9.98 -6.74 3.27
CA ARG A 153 10.08 -8.01 4.01
C ARG A 153 11.53 -8.42 4.25
N ALA A 154 12.41 -8.24 3.26
CA ALA A 154 13.82 -8.53 3.45
C ALA A 154 14.44 -7.61 4.52
N LEU A 155 14.15 -6.30 4.48
CA LEU A 155 14.61 -5.35 5.51
C LEU A 155 14.09 -5.71 6.90
N ALA A 156 12.85 -6.18 7.01
CA ALA A 156 12.24 -6.60 8.27
C ALA A 156 12.68 -7.99 8.76
N GLY A 157 13.47 -8.72 7.96
CA GLY A 157 13.85 -10.12 8.27
C GLY A 157 12.68 -11.11 8.18
N ALA A 158 11.62 -10.75 7.46
CA ALA A 158 10.40 -11.52 7.29
C ALA A 158 10.33 -12.28 5.94
N LEU A 159 11.29 -12.05 5.03
CA LEU A 159 11.36 -12.76 3.75
C LEU A 159 11.77 -14.22 3.97
N LYS A 160 10.85 -15.14 3.68
CA LYS A 160 11.08 -16.57 3.85
C LYS A 160 11.93 -17.13 2.69
N PRO A 161 12.85 -18.09 2.96
CA PRO A 161 13.67 -18.71 1.92
C PRO A 161 12.84 -19.35 0.78
N GLU A 162 11.68 -19.90 1.09
CA GLU A 162 10.77 -20.55 0.12
C GLU A 162 10.23 -19.54 -0.91
N ALA A 163 10.11 -18.27 -0.53
CA ALA A 163 9.65 -17.21 -1.42
C ALA A 163 10.61 -16.98 -2.60
N LEU A 164 11.91 -17.28 -2.44
CA LEU A 164 12.91 -17.09 -3.49
C LEU A 164 12.64 -17.93 -4.75
N GLY A 165 11.89 -19.03 -4.61
CA GLY A 165 11.46 -19.89 -5.72
C GLY A 165 10.18 -19.44 -6.43
N VAL A 166 9.47 -18.42 -5.91
CA VAL A 166 8.22 -17.93 -6.54
C VAL A 166 8.55 -17.21 -7.84
N VAL A 167 7.91 -17.62 -8.93
CA VAL A 167 8.11 -17.07 -10.28
C VAL A 167 7.00 -16.05 -10.56
N ASN A 168 7.36 -14.83 -10.98
CA ASN A 168 6.39 -13.82 -11.40
C ASN A 168 6.07 -13.90 -12.90
N SER A 169 5.27 -12.97 -13.41
CA SER A 169 4.83 -12.94 -14.83
C SER A 169 5.97 -12.65 -15.82
N THR A 170 7.15 -12.24 -15.38
CA THR A 170 8.34 -12.08 -16.25
C THR A 170 9.05 -13.41 -16.53
N GLY A 171 8.70 -14.48 -15.79
CA GLY A 171 9.35 -15.78 -15.86
C GLY A 171 10.58 -15.93 -14.95
N TYR A 172 11.00 -14.87 -14.25
CA TYR A 172 12.07 -14.97 -13.26
C TYR A 172 11.51 -15.40 -11.90
N SER A 173 12.24 -16.28 -11.23
CA SER A 173 12.03 -16.50 -9.80
C SER A 173 12.45 -15.27 -9.00
N MET A 174 11.92 -15.10 -7.79
CA MET A 174 12.30 -13.99 -6.92
C MET A 174 13.81 -13.97 -6.67
N GLY A 175 14.45 -15.13 -6.49
CA GLY A 175 15.90 -15.22 -6.30
C GLY A 175 16.70 -14.76 -7.54
N GLU A 176 16.30 -15.16 -8.75
CA GLU A 176 16.90 -14.67 -10.00
C GLU A 176 16.63 -13.18 -10.19
N GLY A 177 15.42 -12.73 -9.82
CA GLY A 177 15.05 -11.32 -9.84
C GLY A 177 15.93 -10.45 -8.95
N ILE A 178 16.18 -10.86 -7.70
CA ILE A 178 17.10 -10.16 -6.79
C ILE A 178 18.48 -9.98 -7.44
N GLN A 179 19.05 -11.04 -8.03
CA GLN A 179 20.35 -10.96 -8.70
C GLN A 179 20.28 -10.01 -9.90
N ARG A 180 19.19 -10.04 -10.65
CA ARG A 180 18.96 -9.15 -11.80
C ARG A 180 18.89 -7.67 -11.39
N LEU A 181 18.35 -7.37 -10.21
CA LEU A 181 18.33 -6.03 -9.63
C LEU A 181 19.68 -5.56 -9.04
N GLY A 182 20.73 -6.40 -9.09
CA GLY A 182 22.04 -6.12 -8.51
C GLY A 182 22.18 -6.53 -7.05
N GLY A 183 21.20 -7.26 -6.51
CA GLY A 183 21.25 -7.85 -5.17
C GLY A 183 22.02 -9.17 -5.11
N ASP A 184 22.01 -9.81 -3.94
CA ASP A 184 22.70 -11.07 -3.68
C ASP A 184 21.93 -11.90 -2.66
N THR A 185 21.30 -12.99 -3.11
CA THR A 185 20.50 -13.88 -2.26
C THR A 185 21.29 -14.56 -1.14
N THR A 186 22.62 -14.65 -1.26
CA THR A 186 23.47 -15.23 -0.22
C THR A 186 23.73 -14.26 0.93
N ARG A 187 23.43 -12.98 0.75
CA ARG A 187 23.69 -11.88 1.69
C ARG A 187 22.41 -11.24 2.25
N LEU A 188 21.26 -11.86 2.06
CA LEU A 188 19.97 -11.31 2.54
C LEU A 188 19.94 -11.04 4.05
N ALA A 189 20.70 -11.80 4.84
CA ALA A 189 20.80 -11.55 6.28
C ALA A 189 21.46 -10.19 6.62
N GLU A 190 22.25 -9.61 5.70
CA GLU A 190 22.94 -8.34 5.92
C GLU A 190 22.00 -7.13 5.77
N VAL A 191 20.86 -7.28 5.06
CA VAL A 191 19.92 -6.18 4.88
C VAL A 191 18.94 -6.04 6.05
N VAL A 192 18.85 -7.06 6.91
CA VAL A 192 17.90 -7.07 8.02
C VAL A 192 18.19 -5.92 8.98
N ARG A 193 17.20 -5.07 9.19
CA ARG A 193 17.28 -3.93 10.11
C ARG A 193 16.74 -4.29 11.48
N PRO A 194 17.49 -4.06 12.55
CA PRO A 194 16.99 -4.28 13.91
C PRO A 194 15.81 -3.38 14.22
N LYS A 195 14.88 -3.87 15.05
CA LYS A 195 13.79 -3.06 15.56
C LYS A 195 14.35 -1.82 16.28
N GLY A 196 13.82 -0.65 15.94
CA GLY A 196 14.27 0.63 16.49
C GLY A 196 15.55 1.17 15.84
N SER A 197 16.02 0.64 14.71
CA SER A 197 17.17 1.18 13.95
C SER A 197 16.84 2.44 13.16
N MET A 198 15.56 2.73 12.94
CA MET A 198 15.05 3.96 12.33
C MET A 198 14.16 4.71 13.33
N ALA A 199 14.14 6.03 13.23
CA ALA A 199 13.30 6.88 14.09
C ALA A 199 11.82 6.83 13.67
N ALA A 200 11.56 6.86 12.37
CA ALA A 200 10.23 6.73 11.76
C ALA A 200 10.37 6.37 10.27
N PHE A 201 9.27 5.88 9.68
CA PHE A 201 9.10 5.74 8.24
C PHE A 201 7.73 6.30 7.83
N VAL A 202 7.66 7.07 6.74
CA VAL A 202 6.41 7.62 6.21
C VAL A 202 6.31 7.31 4.72
N GLU A 203 5.21 6.67 4.32
CA GLU A 203 4.89 6.35 2.93
C GLU A 203 3.74 7.22 2.42
N LEU A 204 3.95 7.86 1.26
CA LEU A 204 2.87 8.48 0.49
C LEU A 204 2.42 7.49 -0.57
N HIS A 205 1.11 7.37 -0.77
CA HIS A 205 0.54 6.46 -1.75
C HIS A 205 -0.78 6.99 -2.32
N ILE A 206 -1.25 6.46 -3.42
CA ILE A 206 -2.63 6.66 -3.87
C ILE A 206 -3.57 5.81 -3.01
N GLU A 207 -4.85 6.20 -2.87
CA GLU A 207 -5.83 5.45 -2.06
C GLU A 207 -6.10 4.04 -2.60
N GLN A 208 -5.95 3.81 -3.90
CA GLN A 208 -6.40 2.62 -4.62
C GLN A 208 -7.90 2.34 -4.44
N GLY A 209 -8.63 3.28 -3.87
CA GLY A 209 -10.05 3.25 -3.57
C GLY A 209 -10.70 4.59 -3.89
N GLY A 210 -12.05 4.65 -3.87
CA GLY A 210 -12.79 5.83 -4.30
C GLY A 210 -13.39 6.66 -3.16
N ILE A 211 -12.87 6.55 -1.96
CA ILE A 211 -13.47 7.25 -0.81
C ILE A 211 -13.09 8.73 -0.85
N LEU A 212 -11.81 9.04 -1.04
CA LEU A 212 -11.32 10.43 -1.07
C LEU A 212 -11.92 11.19 -2.27
N ASP A 213 -11.89 10.58 -3.48
CA ASP A 213 -12.48 11.17 -4.69
C ASP A 213 -13.99 11.44 -4.49
N ARG A 214 -14.75 10.47 -3.99
CA ARG A 214 -16.20 10.62 -3.77
C ARG A 214 -16.55 11.66 -2.71
N GLU A 215 -15.74 11.79 -1.66
CA GLU A 215 -15.99 12.70 -0.54
C GLU A 215 -15.27 14.04 -0.71
N ASN A 216 -14.56 14.22 -1.83
CA ASN A 216 -13.83 15.43 -2.15
C ASN A 216 -12.85 15.81 -1.01
N GLN A 217 -12.08 14.82 -0.55
CA GLN A 217 -11.04 14.99 0.46
C GLN A 217 -9.67 14.95 -0.20
N ASP A 218 -8.79 15.88 0.19
CA ASP A 218 -7.45 15.99 -0.40
C ASP A 218 -6.50 14.91 0.14
N ILE A 219 -6.60 14.58 1.43
CA ILE A 219 -5.63 13.72 2.15
C ILE A 219 -6.34 12.64 2.95
N GLY A 220 -5.86 11.41 2.81
CA GLY A 220 -6.15 10.31 3.72
C GLY A 220 -5.06 10.16 4.76
N VAL A 221 -5.42 10.25 6.05
CA VAL A 221 -4.53 9.93 7.16
C VAL A 221 -4.77 8.47 7.53
N VAL A 222 -3.81 7.60 7.18
CA VAL A 222 -3.99 6.16 7.32
C VAL A 222 -3.80 5.71 8.76
N GLU A 223 -4.82 5.06 9.33
CA GLU A 223 -4.82 4.53 10.71
C GLU A 223 -4.05 3.21 10.83
N GLY A 224 -3.94 2.49 9.71
CA GLY A 224 -3.25 1.22 9.62
C GLY A 224 -3.52 0.52 8.29
N ILE A 225 -2.72 -0.48 8.03
CA ILE A 225 -2.77 -1.36 6.88
C ILE A 225 -3.42 -2.66 7.33
N VAL A 226 -4.50 -3.10 6.66
CA VAL A 226 -5.25 -4.28 7.06
C VAL A 226 -4.41 -5.55 6.99
N GLY A 227 -4.65 -6.46 7.92
CA GLY A 227 -4.27 -7.85 7.76
C GLY A 227 -5.21 -8.55 6.80
N LEU A 228 -4.71 -9.57 6.13
CA LEU A 228 -5.51 -10.41 5.26
C LEU A 228 -5.28 -11.88 5.56
N ARG A 229 -6.33 -12.68 5.40
CA ARG A 229 -6.25 -14.14 5.45
C ARG A 229 -7.07 -14.74 4.33
N TRP A 230 -6.50 -15.77 3.70
CA TRP A 230 -7.11 -16.47 2.58
C TRP A 230 -7.29 -17.96 2.87
N TRP A 231 -8.38 -18.50 2.33
CA TRP A 231 -8.66 -19.95 2.37
C TRP A 231 -9.20 -20.41 1.02
N ASP A 232 -8.85 -21.62 0.65
CA ASP A 232 -9.64 -22.41 -0.27
C ASP A 232 -10.72 -23.14 0.53
N VAL A 233 -11.98 -22.96 0.12
CA VAL A 233 -13.14 -23.62 0.72
C VAL A 233 -13.65 -24.66 -0.25
N THR A 234 -13.50 -25.94 0.10
CA THR A 234 -14.01 -27.06 -0.69
C THR A 234 -15.36 -27.49 -0.14
N VAL A 235 -16.37 -27.49 -1.02
CA VAL A 235 -17.71 -28.04 -0.75
C VAL A 235 -17.83 -29.36 -1.45
N ASN A 236 -18.05 -30.45 -0.72
CA ASN A 236 -18.27 -31.78 -1.26
C ASN A 236 -19.74 -32.18 -1.11
N GLY A 237 -20.29 -32.69 -2.18
CA GLY A 237 -21.64 -33.25 -2.29
C GLY A 237 -21.61 -34.53 -3.13
N MET A 238 -22.68 -34.81 -3.86
CA MET A 238 -22.80 -36.00 -4.72
C MET A 238 -23.19 -35.61 -6.14
N ALA A 239 -22.29 -35.88 -7.09
CA ALA A 239 -22.59 -35.71 -8.51
C ALA A 239 -23.65 -36.70 -8.93
N ASN A 240 -24.68 -36.24 -9.65
CA ASN A 240 -25.74 -37.10 -10.16
C ASN A 240 -26.44 -36.47 -11.37
N HIS A 241 -27.30 -37.23 -12.04
CA HIS A 241 -28.03 -36.76 -13.21
C HIS A 241 -29.07 -35.69 -12.83
N ALA A 242 -28.98 -34.49 -13.42
CA ALA A 242 -29.79 -33.35 -13.06
C ALA A 242 -31.29 -33.54 -13.31
N GLY A 243 -31.67 -34.33 -14.33
CA GLY A 243 -33.08 -34.54 -14.71
C GLY A 243 -33.77 -35.69 -13.96
N THR A 244 -33.02 -36.73 -13.52
CA THR A 244 -33.62 -37.92 -12.91
C THR A 244 -33.49 -37.96 -11.37
N THR A 245 -32.69 -37.09 -10.76
CA THR A 245 -32.54 -37.01 -9.31
C THR A 245 -33.58 -36.07 -8.70
N PRO A 246 -34.54 -36.59 -7.89
CA PRO A 246 -35.52 -35.74 -7.20
C PRO A 246 -34.85 -34.66 -6.31
N MET A 247 -35.54 -33.55 -6.07
CA MET A 247 -34.97 -32.40 -5.34
C MET A 247 -34.60 -32.73 -3.89
N ASP A 248 -35.34 -33.60 -3.25
CA ASP A 248 -35.17 -34.04 -1.85
C ASP A 248 -34.07 -35.11 -1.69
N MET A 249 -33.53 -35.64 -2.78
CA MET A 249 -32.47 -36.65 -2.79
C MET A 249 -31.10 -36.08 -3.20
N ARG A 250 -30.97 -34.75 -3.35
CA ARG A 250 -29.76 -34.10 -3.84
C ARG A 250 -28.82 -33.71 -2.71
N GLN A 251 -27.52 -33.92 -2.95
CA GLN A 251 -26.43 -33.31 -2.20
C GLN A 251 -25.66 -32.37 -3.15
N ASP A 252 -26.30 -31.26 -3.46
CA ASP A 252 -25.84 -30.33 -4.49
C ASP A 252 -24.77 -29.38 -3.91
N ALA A 253 -23.50 -29.65 -4.26
CA ALA A 253 -22.37 -28.84 -3.80
C ALA A 253 -22.42 -27.40 -4.32
N LEU A 254 -22.99 -27.16 -5.51
CA LEU A 254 -23.07 -25.79 -6.06
C LEU A 254 -24.15 -24.97 -5.37
N LEU A 255 -25.29 -25.56 -5.05
CA LEU A 255 -26.34 -24.89 -4.28
C LEU A 255 -25.84 -24.56 -2.87
N ALA A 256 -25.11 -25.49 -2.21
CA ALA A 256 -24.50 -25.25 -0.91
C ALA A 256 -23.44 -24.13 -0.98
N ALA A 257 -22.60 -24.12 -2.00
CA ALA A 257 -21.60 -23.07 -2.27
C ALA A 257 -22.26 -21.71 -2.49
N ALA A 258 -23.35 -21.62 -3.25
CA ALA A 258 -24.10 -20.37 -3.45
C ALA A 258 -24.68 -19.80 -2.14
N ARG A 259 -25.22 -20.68 -1.25
CA ARG A 259 -25.66 -20.29 0.08
C ARG A 259 -24.50 -19.80 0.96
N PHE A 260 -23.33 -20.42 0.83
CA PHE A 260 -22.12 -20.02 1.54
C PHE A 260 -21.65 -18.63 1.09
N VAL A 261 -21.62 -18.32 -0.23
CA VAL A 261 -21.28 -16.98 -0.75
C VAL A 261 -22.19 -15.91 -0.13
N LYS A 262 -23.50 -16.18 -0.08
CA LYS A 262 -24.46 -15.28 0.57
C LYS A 262 -24.18 -15.14 2.07
N ALA A 263 -23.88 -16.24 2.76
CA ALA A 263 -23.58 -16.24 4.19
C ALA A 263 -22.32 -15.42 4.52
N VAL A 264 -21.26 -15.50 3.74
CA VAL A 264 -20.04 -14.69 3.91
C VAL A 264 -20.38 -13.20 3.91
N ASN A 265 -21.16 -12.74 2.95
CA ASN A 265 -21.58 -11.34 2.88
C ASN A 265 -22.46 -10.95 4.08
N GLU A 266 -23.43 -11.78 4.45
CA GLU A 266 -24.31 -11.54 5.59
C GLU A 266 -23.55 -11.44 6.92
N GLU A 267 -22.57 -12.31 7.16
CA GLU A 267 -21.76 -12.28 8.39
C GLU A 267 -20.85 -11.07 8.44
N ALA A 268 -20.25 -10.67 7.30
CA ALA A 268 -19.44 -9.45 7.25
C ALA A 268 -20.28 -8.20 7.58
N LEU A 269 -21.51 -8.11 7.08
CA LEU A 269 -22.42 -6.97 7.33
C LEU A 269 -22.96 -6.91 8.77
N LYS A 270 -22.92 -8.00 9.54
CA LYS A 270 -23.38 -8.02 10.94
C LYS A 270 -22.40 -7.35 11.90
N ILE A 271 -21.13 -7.35 11.58
CA ILE A 271 -20.11 -6.72 12.42
C ILE A 271 -20.09 -5.22 12.09
N ASN A 272 -20.25 -4.39 13.11
CA ASN A 272 -20.16 -2.94 12.95
C ASN A 272 -18.68 -2.53 12.92
N GLY A 273 -18.11 -2.42 11.73
CA GLY A 273 -16.70 -2.09 11.52
C GLY A 273 -16.39 -1.79 10.06
N LYS A 274 -15.11 -1.84 9.71
CA LYS A 274 -14.61 -1.59 8.35
C LYS A 274 -14.08 -2.89 7.69
N GLN A 275 -14.28 -4.04 8.32
CA GLN A 275 -13.88 -5.35 7.82
C GLN A 275 -14.56 -5.66 6.48
N VAL A 276 -13.84 -6.40 5.65
CA VAL A 276 -14.40 -6.93 4.40
C VAL A 276 -14.20 -8.44 4.31
N ALA A 277 -15.14 -9.14 3.68
CA ALA A 277 -15.03 -10.55 3.35
C ALA A 277 -15.52 -10.79 1.92
N THR A 278 -14.73 -11.54 1.15
CA THR A 278 -14.97 -11.73 -0.27
C THR A 278 -14.82 -13.19 -0.68
N VAL A 279 -15.75 -13.67 -1.53
CA VAL A 279 -15.58 -14.90 -2.30
C VAL A 279 -15.28 -14.51 -3.74
N GLY A 280 -13.98 -14.49 -4.10
CA GLY A 280 -13.52 -13.99 -5.40
C GLY A 280 -13.44 -15.04 -6.51
N ARG A 281 -13.53 -16.33 -6.15
CA ARG A 281 -13.40 -17.44 -7.11
C ARG A 281 -14.38 -18.56 -6.77
N ILE A 282 -14.98 -19.17 -7.79
CA ILE A 282 -15.80 -20.37 -7.69
C ILE A 282 -15.54 -21.30 -8.87
N ARG A 283 -15.33 -22.58 -8.59
CA ARG A 283 -15.14 -23.63 -9.60
C ARG A 283 -15.97 -24.84 -9.25
N ALA A 284 -16.93 -25.20 -10.12
CA ALA A 284 -17.78 -26.36 -9.94
C ALA A 284 -17.25 -27.53 -10.78
N ASN A 285 -17.33 -28.75 -10.24
CA ASN A 285 -16.92 -29.98 -10.90
C ASN A 285 -18.08 -30.99 -10.86
N PRO A 286 -18.47 -31.58 -12.03
CA PRO A 286 -17.82 -31.51 -13.35
C PRO A 286 -18.15 -30.24 -14.15
N GLY A 287 -19.07 -29.36 -13.72
CA GLY A 287 -19.41 -28.13 -14.44
C GLY A 287 -20.26 -28.34 -15.71
N ALA A 288 -20.92 -29.50 -15.84
CA ALA A 288 -21.78 -29.81 -16.96
C ALA A 288 -23.24 -29.41 -16.66
N PRO A 289 -24.01 -28.87 -17.63
CA PRO A 289 -25.35 -28.34 -17.40
C PRO A 289 -26.40 -29.37 -16.99
N ASN A 290 -26.15 -30.65 -17.27
CA ASN A 290 -27.03 -31.79 -16.98
C ASN A 290 -26.56 -32.66 -15.80
N VAL A 291 -25.59 -32.22 -15.01
CA VAL A 291 -25.02 -32.91 -13.84
C VAL A 291 -25.09 -32.07 -12.63
N ILE A 292 -25.63 -32.58 -11.50
CA ILE A 292 -25.55 -31.97 -10.17
C ILE A 292 -24.08 -31.95 -9.78
N PRO A 293 -23.45 -30.78 -9.47
CA PRO A 293 -22.03 -30.74 -9.08
C PRO A 293 -21.76 -31.52 -7.79
N GLY A 294 -20.78 -32.40 -7.82
CA GLY A 294 -20.34 -33.17 -6.64
C GLY A 294 -19.26 -32.46 -5.82
N LYS A 295 -18.56 -31.48 -6.42
CA LYS A 295 -17.52 -30.69 -5.72
C LYS A 295 -17.51 -29.26 -6.22
N VAL A 296 -17.36 -28.32 -5.30
CA VAL A 296 -17.08 -26.91 -5.60
C VAL A 296 -15.90 -26.42 -4.78
N VAL A 297 -15.00 -25.64 -5.39
CA VAL A 297 -13.91 -24.95 -4.70
C VAL A 297 -14.12 -23.45 -4.83
N LEU A 298 -14.15 -22.75 -3.70
CA LEU A 298 -14.25 -21.31 -3.61
C LEU A 298 -12.99 -20.73 -2.94
N SER A 299 -12.69 -19.44 -3.18
CA SER A 299 -11.78 -18.70 -2.31
C SER A 299 -12.58 -17.91 -1.28
N LEU A 300 -12.08 -17.82 -0.06
CA LEU A 300 -12.54 -16.89 0.98
C LEU A 300 -11.38 -15.97 1.34
N GLU A 301 -11.63 -14.65 1.34
CA GLU A 301 -10.72 -13.63 1.83
C GLU A 301 -11.40 -12.83 2.93
N ILE A 302 -10.67 -12.52 4.02
CA ILE A 302 -11.11 -11.63 5.09
C ILE A 302 -10.00 -10.63 5.36
N ARG A 303 -10.34 -9.32 5.45
CA ARG A 303 -9.41 -8.24 5.79
C ARG A 303 -9.97 -7.35 6.89
N ASP A 304 -9.11 -6.95 7.83
CA ASP A 304 -9.38 -5.97 8.89
C ASP A 304 -8.07 -5.48 9.53
N LEU A 305 -8.14 -4.36 10.28
CA LEU A 305 -7.02 -3.88 11.12
C LEU A 305 -6.83 -4.70 12.40
N SER A 306 -7.75 -5.60 12.74
CA SER A 306 -7.75 -6.41 13.95
C SER A 306 -7.77 -7.89 13.62
N ASP A 307 -6.72 -8.62 14.02
CA ASP A 307 -6.70 -10.07 13.95
C ASP A 307 -7.91 -10.70 14.66
N ALA A 308 -8.32 -10.13 15.80
CA ALA A 308 -9.48 -10.63 16.55
C ALA A 308 -10.79 -10.49 15.78
N THR A 309 -10.96 -9.41 14.99
CA THR A 309 -12.12 -9.24 14.12
C THR A 309 -12.10 -10.28 12.99
N ILE A 310 -10.93 -10.50 12.36
CA ILE A 310 -10.75 -11.51 11.31
C ILE A 310 -11.11 -12.90 11.87
N ASP A 311 -10.60 -13.26 13.05
CA ASP A 311 -10.88 -14.55 13.70
C ASP A 311 -12.38 -14.71 14.00
N THR A 312 -13.01 -13.68 14.59
CA THR A 312 -14.45 -13.69 14.91
C THR A 312 -15.31 -13.88 13.65
N LEU A 313 -14.99 -13.13 12.58
CA LEU A 313 -15.72 -13.24 11.32
C LEU A 313 -15.54 -14.61 10.68
N TYR A 314 -14.32 -15.13 10.69
CA TYR A 314 -14.02 -16.47 10.20
C TYR A 314 -14.80 -17.56 10.95
N GLU A 315 -14.81 -17.53 12.29
CA GLU A 315 -15.58 -18.47 13.12
C GLU A 315 -17.09 -18.40 12.83
N ASN A 316 -17.64 -17.19 12.63
CA ASN A 316 -19.05 -17.03 12.29
C ASN A 316 -19.36 -17.62 10.92
N ILE A 317 -18.48 -17.39 9.93
CA ILE A 317 -18.61 -17.98 8.59
C ILE A 317 -18.54 -19.52 8.66
N GLN A 318 -17.64 -20.09 9.46
CA GLN A 318 -17.56 -21.55 9.67
C GLN A 318 -18.85 -22.12 10.26
N LYS A 319 -19.43 -21.51 11.30
CA LYS A 319 -20.72 -21.92 11.87
C LYS A 319 -21.86 -21.90 10.86
N ARG A 320 -21.86 -20.90 9.96
CA ARG A 320 -22.84 -20.86 8.86
C ARG A 320 -22.62 -21.97 7.85
N ALA A 321 -21.36 -22.30 7.52
CA ALA A 321 -21.02 -23.43 6.66
C ALA A 321 -21.49 -24.77 7.25
N GLU A 322 -21.32 -24.98 8.56
CA GLU A 322 -21.81 -26.16 9.28
C GLU A 322 -23.35 -26.31 9.18
N THR A 323 -24.08 -25.19 9.34
CA THR A 323 -25.53 -25.17 9.17
C THR A 323 -25.95 -25.53 7.75
N ILE A 324 -25.28 -24.93 6.73
CA ILE A 324 -25.53 -25.21 5.32
C ILE A 324 -25.23 -26.68 4.99
N ALA A 325 -24.14 -27.21 5.52
CA ALA A 325 -23.73 -28.60 5.36
C ALA A 325 -24.81 -29.58 5.88
N ALA A 326 -25.30 -29.34 7.10
CA ALA A 326 -26.36 -30.15 7.70
C ALA A 326 -27.66 -30.13 6.87
N ASP A 327 -28.08 -28.95 6.40
CA ASP A 327 -29.30 -28.76 5.62
C ASP A 327 -29.24 -29.39 4.22
N SER A 328 -28.03 -29.46 3.62
CA SER A 328 -27.84 -29.87 2.23
C SER A 328 -27.23 -31.29 2.10
N GLY A 329 -26.84 -31.94 3.19
CA GLY A 329 -26.13 -33.21 3.19
C GLY A 329 -24.73 -33.13 2.55
N THR A 330 -24.14 -31.91 2.50
CA THR A 330 -22.79 -31.66 1.97
C THR A 330 -21.77 -31.53 3.08
N THR A 331 -20.49 -31.39 2.75
CA THR A 331 -19.41 -31.08 3.72
C THR A 331 -18.61 -29.89 3.25
N PHE A 332 -18.04 -29.12 4.22
CA PHE A 332 -17.14 -28.00 3.95
C PHE A 332 -15.77 -28.27 4.55
N GLU A 333 -14.73 -27.98 3.79
CA GLU A 333 -13.34 -28.08 4.21
C GLU A 333 -12.65 -26.73 3.93
N PHE A 334 -11.97 -26.17 4.94
CA PHE A 334 -11.26 -24.90 4.87
C PHE A 334 -9.76 -25.16 4.88
N THR A 335 -9.08 -24.86 3.79
CA THR A 335 -7.63 -25.00 3.66
C THR A 335 -7.00 -23.60 3.67
N PRO A 336 -6.25 -23.19 4.70
CA PRO A 336 -5.61 -21.88 4.72
C PRO A 336 -4.55 -21.79 3.61
N LEU A 337 -4.45 -20.61 3.00
CA LEU A 337 -3.40 -20.28 2.02
C LEU A 337 -2.28 -19.50 2.71
N ASP A 338 -1.02 -19.72 2.29
CA ASP A 338 0.19 -19.18 2.94
C ASP A 338 0.51 -17.73 2.53
N THR A 339 -0.51 -16.91 2.32
CA THR A 339 -0.37 -15.51 1.87
C THR A 339 -0.97 -14.52 2.88
N THR A 340 -0.76 -14.77 4.17
CA THR A 340 -1.36 -13.94 5.22
C THR A 340 -0.45 -12.77 5.59
N GLY A 341 -0.95 -11.53 5.40
CA GLY A 341 -0.37 -10.31 5.98
C GLY A 341 -0.94 -10.05 7.37
N LYS A 342 -0.10 -9.67 8.33
CA LYS A 342 -0.57 -9.21 9.65
C LYS A 342 -0.98 -7.75 9.56
N PRO A 343 -2.01 -7.32 10.31
CA PRO A 343 -2.34 -5.89 10.41
C PRO A 343 -1.15 -5.08 10.93
N ALA A 344 -0.93 -3.89 10.39
CA ALA A 344 0.05 -2.95 10.88
C ALA A 344 -0.61 -1.61 11.18
N LEU A 345 -0.70 -1.24 12.45
CA LEU A 345 -1.21 0.05 12.85
C LEU A 345 -0.13 1.11 12.64
N THR A 346 -0.50 2.26 12.11
CA THR A 346 0.38 3.42 12.04
C THR A 346 0.46 4.10 13.40
N ALA A 347 1.57 4.77 13.69
CA ALA A 347 1.76 5.42 14.97
C ALA A 347 0.85 6.66 15.12
N GLU A 348 0.02 6.72 16.16
CA GLU A 348 -0.94 7.82 16.38
C GLU A 348 -0.27 9.21 16.39
N TRP A 349 0.94 9.30 16.95
CA TRP A 349 1.69 10.55 16.97
C TRP A 349 2.17 10.97 15.57
N ILE A 350 2.48 10.03 14.65
CA ILE A 350 2.79 10.34 13.23
C ILE A 350 1.49 10.75 12.51
N GLN A 351 0.38 10.06 12.74
CA GLN A 351 -0.93 10.48 12.21
C GLN A 351 -1.26 11.92 12.62
N ALA A 352 -0.95 12.29 13.86
CA ALA A 352 -1.17 13.67 14.35
C ALA A 352 -0.29 14.70 13.62
N GLU A 353 0.95 14.34 13.23
CA GLU A 353 1.80 15.24 12.43
C GLU A 353 1.31 15.33 10.97
N ILE A 354 0.83 14.24 10.38
CA ILE A 354 0.22 14.24 9.04
C ILE A 354 -1.02 15.15 9.03
N ARG A 355 -1.91 15.03 10.02
CA ARG A 355 -3.08 15.91 10.15
C ARG A 355 -2.65 17.37 10.27
N ARG A 356 -1.69 17.68 11.14
CA ARG A 356 -1.18 19.04 11.34
C ARG A 356 -0.54 19.59 10.05
N ALA A 357 0.14 18.75 9.28
CA ALA A 357 0.69 19.12 7.98
C ALA A 357 -0.43 19.49 7.00
N ALA A 358 -1.45 18.65 6.85
CA ALA A 358 -2.60 18.91 5.98
C ALA A 358 -3.35 20.21 6.39
N GLU A 359 -3.65 20.37 7.69
CA GLU A 359 -4.30 21.58 8.23
C GLU A 359 -3.47 22.84 7.97
N GLY A 360 -2.14 22.77 8.20
CA GLY A 360 -1.21 23.89 7.94
C GLY A 360 -1.13 24.28 6.47
N LEU A 361 -1.51 23.37 5.58
CA LEU A 361 -1.58 23.57 4.13
C LEU A 361 -3.00 23.94 3.65
N ALA A 362 -3.98 24.04 4.56
CA ALA A 362 -5.39 24.26 4.31
C ALA A 362 -6.02 23.16 3.44
N LEU A 363 -5.54 21.91 3.55
CA LEU A 363 -6.05 20.75 2.86
C LEU A 363 -7.07 20.02 3.72
N SER A 364 -8.15 19.58 3.10
CA SER A 364 -9.13 18.70 3.73
C SER A 364 -8.52 17.32 3.97
N HIS A 365 -8.92 16.64 5.06
CA HIS A 365 -8.38 15.33 5.36
C HIS A 365 -9.38 14.46 6.10
N ARG A 366 -9.22 13.14 6.02
CA ARG A 366 -9.96 12.17 6.82
C ARG A 366 -9.07 11.04 7.31
N GLN A 367 -9.45 10.43 8.43
CA GLN A 367 -8.86 9.17 8.89
C GLN A 367 -9.48 7.99 8.16
N MET A 368 -8.63 7.05 7.73
CA MET A 368 -9.07 5.87 7.01
C MET A 368 -8.06 4.72 7.17
N GLN A 369 -8.48 3.50 6.88
CA GLN A 369 -7.56 2.36 6.80
C GLN A 369 -7.09 2.14 5.36
N SER A 370 -5.92 1.51 5.17
CA SER A 370 -5.57 0.91 3.89
C SER A 370 -6.18 -0.49 3.78
N GLY A 371 -6.92 -0.72 2.70
CA GLY A 371 -7.42 -2.05 2.34
C GLY A 371 -6.41 -2.89 1.55
N ALA A 372 -5.33 -2.28 1.05
CA ALA A 372 -4.23 -2.93 0.33
C ALA A 372 -3.03 -3.16 1.26
N GLY A 373 -2.11 -4.06 0.89
CA GLY A 373 -0.80 -4.19 1.51
C GLY A 373 0.14 -3.08 1.01
N HIS A 374 1.16 -2.72 1.78
CA HIS A 374 2.16 -1.71 1.44
C HIS A 374 3.48 -2.01 2.12
N ASP A 375 4.56 -1.42 1.65
CA ASP A 375 5.89 -1.58 2.26
C ASP A 375 5.93 -1.06 3.71
N ALA A 376 5.15 -0.03 4.04
CA ALA A 376 4.99 0.46 5.41
C ALA A 376 4.48 -0.62 6.39
N GLN A 377 3.80 -1.67 5.90
CA GLN A 377 3.33 -2.80 6.72
C GLN A 377 4.50 -3.58 7.32
N ASP A 378 5.50 -3.90 6.51
CA ASP A 378 6.71 -4.60 6.97
C ASP A 378 7.68 -3.64 7.68
N MET A 379 7.75 -2.35 7.27
CA MET A 379 8.52 -1.33 7.97
C MET A 379 8.03 -1.09 9.39
N ALA A 380 6.75 -1.34 9.69
CA ALA A 380 6.20 -1.28 11.05
C ALA A 380 6.85 -2.30 12.02
N LEU A 381 7.49 -3.34 11.51
CA LEU A 381 8.28 -4.29 12.32
C LEU A 381 9.62 -3.67 12.77
N ILE A 382 10.12 -2.66 12.05
CA ILE A 382 11.42 -2.00 12.27
C ILE A 382 11.27 -0.72 13.09
N CYS A 383 10.28 0.12 12.75
CA CYS A 383 10.11 1.45 13.36
C CYS A 383 8.63 1.88 13.38
N PRO A 384 8.28 2.97 14.11
CA PRO A 384 6.99 3.62 13.96
C PRO A 384 6.77 4.08 12.52
N VAL A 385 5.59 3.79 11.95
CA VAL A 385 5.24 4.16 10.59
C VAL A 385 4.07 5.13 10.54
N GLY A 386 4.03 5.94 9.47
CA GLY A 386 2.88 6.72 9.05
C GLY A 386 2.60 6.49 7.58
N MET A 387 1.37 6.76 7.14
CA MET A 387 1.02 6.63 5.73
C MET A 387 0.02 7.70 5.34
N ILE A 388 0.22 8.28 4.16
CA ILE A 388 -0.56 9.38 3.58
C ILE A 388 -1.19 8.87 2.29
N PHE A 389 -2.50 9.04 2.15
CA PHE A 389 -3.18 8.78 0.89
C PHE A 389 -3.57 10.07 0.16
N ILE A 390 -3.55 10.01 -1.17
CA ILE A 390 -4.16 10.99 -2.07
C ILE A 390 -5.26 10.33 -2.90
N PRO A 391 -6.20 11.11 -3.47
CA PRO A 391 -7.31 10.56 -4.24
C PRO A 391 -6.89 9.73 -5.44
N SER A 392 -7.58 8.59 -5.64
CA SER A 392 -7.59 7.80 -6.87
C SER A 392 -8.90 8.09 -7.62
N LYS A 393 -8.82 8.61 -8.83
CA LYS A 393 -9.99 8.99 -9.64
C LYS A 393 -10.91 7.81 -9.87
N GLY A 394 -12.16 7.92 -9.38
CA GLY A 394 -13.14 6.84 -9.45
C GLY A 394 -12.75 5.58 -8.66
N GLY A 395 -11.68 5.61 -7.86
CA GLY A 395 -11.17 4.45 -7.13
C GLY A 395 -10.51 3.39 -8.01
N ILE A 396 -10.10 3.75 -9.23
CA ILE A 396 -9.46 2.83 -10.17
C ILE A 396 -7.99 2.67 -9.78
N SER A 397 -7.53 1.41 -9.62
CA SER A 397 -6.14 1.04 -9.44
C SER A 397 -5.87 -0.32 -10.10
N HIS A 398 -4.59 -0.71 -10.24
CA HIS A 398 -4.16 -1.92 -10.97
C HIS A 398 -4.72 -1.96 -12.41
N SER A 399 -4.77 -0.82 -13.07
CA SER A 399 -5.39 -0.65 -14.39
C SER A 399 -4.68 0.46 -15.17
N PRO A 400 -4.60 0.37 -16.49
CA PRO A 400 -4.12 1.47 -17.33
C PRO A 400 -4.94 2.78 -17.20
N ASP A 401 -6.18 2.70 -16.67
CA ASP A 401 -7.07 3.83 -16.43
C ASP A 401 -6.87 4.48 -15.05
N GLU A 402 -5.89 3.99 -14.27
CA GLU A 402 -5.51 4.56 -12.97
C GLU A 402 -5.07 6.02 -13.13
N TYR A 403 -5.56 6.89 -12.26
CA TYR A 403 -5.23 8.31 -12.32
C TYR A 403 -5.36 9.01 -10.96
N SER A 404 -4.36 9.82 -10.65
CA SER A 404 -4.40 10.86 -9.61
C SER A 404 -4.02 12.20 -10.23
N SER A 405 -4.66 13.30 -9.82
CA SER A 405 -4.42 14.59 -10.45
C SER A 405 -3.03 15.14 -10.07
N PRO A 406 -2.40 15.97 -10.95
CA PRO A 406 -1.15 16.65 -10.63
C PRO A 406 -1.22 17.50 -9.35
N GLU A 407 -2.39 18.04 -9.02
CA GLU A 407 -2.65 18.80 -7.81
C GLU A 407 -2.66 17.89 -6.58
N ASP A 408 -3.38 16.76 -6.61
CA ASP A 408 -3.42 15.80 -5.52
C ASP A 408 -2.01 15.24 -5.22
N ILE A 409 -1.24 14.93 -6.26
CA ILE A 409 0.15 14.45 -6.15
C ILE A 409 1.02 15.49 -5.44
N ALA A 410 0.92 16.76 -5.85
CA ALA A 410 1.67 17.86 -5.24
C ALA A 410 1.24 18.10 -3.79
N ASN A 411 -0.06 18.06 -3.50
CA ASN A 411 -0.61 18.19 -2.14
C ASN A 411 -0.09 17.08 -1.22
N GLY A 412 -0.11 15.82 -1.68
CA GLY A 412 0.44 14.69 -0.94
C GLY A 412 1.94 14.84 -0.65
N ALA A 413 2.72 15.26 -1.65
CA ALA A 413 4.16 15.48 -1.48
C ALA A 413 4.48 16.66 -0.54
N ASP A 414 3.68 17.72 -0.54
CA ASP A 414 3.80 18.83 0.42
C ASP A 414 3.47 18.40 1.85
N VAL A 415 2.44 17.54 2.02
CA VAL A 415 2.13 16.95 3.33
C VAL A 415 3.26 16.03 3.78
N LEU A 416 3.85 15.24 2.89
CA LEU A 416 5.01 14.37 3.21
C LEU A 416 6.21 15.22 3.66
N LEU A 417 6.56 16.29 2.92
CA LEU A 417 7.65 17.22 3.27
C LEU A 417 7.41 17.89 4.63
N SER A 418 6.19 18.43 4.83
CA SER A 418 5.83 19.08 6.08
C SER A 418 5.88 18.11 7.27
N THR A 419 5.37 16.88 7.08
CA THR A 419 5.41 15.81 8.09
C THR A 419 6.85 15.45 8.43
N LEU A 420 7.70 15.20 7.44
CA LEU A 420 9.13 14.91 7.63
C LEU A 420 9.80 15.99 8.49
N LEU A 421 9.62 17.27 8.16
CA LEU A 421 10.22 18.38 8.89
C LEU A 421 9.66 18.55 10.31
N GLN A 422 8.41 18.17 10.55
CA GLN A 422 7.82 18.15 11.89
C GLN A 422 8.40 17.01 12.72
N LEU A 423 8.52 15.82 12.14
CA LEU A 423 9.15 14.66 12.78
C LEU A 423 10.61 14.96 13.14
N ASP A 424 11.38 15.49 12.20
CA ASP A 424 12.77 15.86 12.41
C ASP A 424 12.98 16.80 13.61
N ARG A 425 12.06 17.75 13.81
CA ARG A 425 12.12 18.70 14.94
C ARG A 425 11.73 18.08 16.28
N LYS A 426 10.82 17.09 16.28
CA LYS A 426 10.21 16.54 17.50
C LYS A 426 10.92 15.32 18.04
N LEU A 427 11.42 14.46 17.15
CA LEU A 427 12.13 13.25 17.56
C LEU A 427 13.46 13.61 18.20
N THR A 428 13.76 12.99 19.32
CA THR A 428 14.98 13.26 20.10
C THR A 428 15.98 12.13 20.04
N ASP A 429 15.55 10.92 19.65
CA ASP A 429 16.39 9.71 19.46
C ASP A 429 15.71 8.67 18.54
#